data_9fb2b6b6611c875d8b545fe9e538bd60
#
_entry.id   9fb2b6b6611c875d8b545fe9e538bd60
#
_cell.length_a   1.000
_cell.length_b   1.000
_cell.length_c   1.000
_cell.angle_alpha   90.00
_cell.angle_beta   90.00
_cell.angle_gamma   90.00
#
_symmetry.space_group_name_H-M   'P 1'
#
loop_
_entity.id
_entity.type
_entity.pdbx_description
1 polymer ?
#
loop_
_entity_poly.entity_id
_entity_poly.type
_entity_poly.pdbx_seq_one_letter_code
_entity_poly.pdbx_strand_id
1 'polypeptide(L)'
;MQSLDDIELKAHAAWDMGRAKQALKLFQQGAEAGLVDCMLDLGYFFDVGIGTRADKAKAMCWYKRAYRRGDAAAASNIAVLYQEQGRKRLAFAWYTRSAGLGDGDSSLELARLSLAGIGARRSVPRARRYLKDALGSACITQDSLELAKALMRHLDASARRASRSG
;
A
#
# COMPACT_ATOMS: atom_id res chain seq x y z
N MET A 1 -2.58 0.05 34.92
CA MET A 1 -3.19 -0.42 33.66
C MET A 1 -2.40 0.22 32.53
N GLN A 2 -1.72 -0.55 31.67
CA GLN A 2 -1.02 0.01 30.51
C GLN A 2 -2.10 0.58 29.55
N SER A 3 -1.92 1.85 29.13
CA SER A 3 -2.80 2.39 28.08
C SER A 3 -2.49 1.69 26.74
N LEU A 4 -3.47 1.65 25.84
CA LEU A 4 -3.27 1.06 24.50
C LEU A 4 -2.18 1.80 23.71
N ASP A 5 -2.14 3.14 23.83
CA ASP A 5 -1.11 3.99 23.21
C ASP A 5 0.31 3.65 23.71
N ASP A 6 0.43 3.26 24.98
CA ASP A 6 1.71 2.84 25.59
C ASP A 6 2.21 1.50 25.01
N ILE A 7 1.31 0.60 24.61
CA ILE A 7 1.67 -0.69 23.98
C ILE A 7 2.28 -0.44 22.59
N GLU A 8 1.64 0.39 21.78
CA GLU A 8 2.10 0.73 20.43
C GLU A 8 3.47 1.42 20.47
N LEU A 9 3.62 2.44 21.32
CA LEU A 9 4.89 3.16 21.49
C LEU A 9 6.02 2.21 21.90
N LYS A 10 5.77 1.29 22.84
CA LYS A 10 6.75 0.28 23.26
C LYS A 10 7.06 -0.73 22.16
N ALA A 11 6.08 -1.07 21.32
CA ALA A 11 6.30 -1.97 20.21
C ALA A 11 7.26 -1.37 19.18
N HIS A 12 7.04 -0.12 18.78
CA HIS A 12 7.94 0.61 17.89
C HIS A 12 9.32 0.81 18.49
N ALA A 13 9.40 1.23 19.76
CA ALA A 13 10.69 1.36 20.45
C ALA A 13 11.48 0.03 20.50
N ALA A 14 10.80 -1.09 20.73
CA ALA A 14 11.43 -2.40 20.71
C ALA A 14 11.92 -2.76 19.29
N TRP A 15 11.19 -2.40 18.25
CA TRP A 15 11.58 -2.60 16.86
C TRP A 15 12.82 -1.77 16.51
N ASP A 16 12.83 -0.48 16.82
CA ASP A 16 13.96 0.44 16.59
C ASP A 16 15.24 -0.02 17.29
N MET A 17 15.10 -0.65 18.46
CA MET A 17 16.22 -1.26 19.20
C MET A 17 16.66 -2.64 18.64
N GLY A 18 16.08 -3.12 17.54
CA GLY A 18 16.37 -4.43 16.96
C GLY A 18 15.83 -5.62 17.77
N ARG A 19 14.98 -5.38 18.78
CA ARG A 19 14.38 -6.41 19.63
C ARG A 19 13.16 -7.05 18.96
N ALA A 20 13.36 -7.65 17.80
CA ALA A 20 12.31 -8.13 16.91
C ALA A 20 11.25 -9.03 17.56
N LYS A 21 11.66 -10.00 18.41
CA LYS A 21 10.71 -10.88 19.12
C LYS A 21 9.88 -10.14 20.16
N GLN A 22 10.43 -9.14 20.81
CA GLN A 22 9.73 -8.30 21.77
C GLN A 22 8.71 -7.40 21.05
N ALA A 23 9.13 -6.76 19.96
CA ALA A 23 8.26 -5.94 19.12
C ALA A 23 7.08 -6.77 18.59
N LEU A 24 7.34 -7.96 18.03
CA LEU A 24 6.29 -8.88 17.55
C LEU A 24 5.23 -9.16 18.62
N LYS A 25 5.68 -9.48 19.85
CA LYS A 25 4.76 -9.75 20.97
C LYS A 25 3.91 -8.54 21.34
N LEU A 26 4.51 -7.35 21.35
CA LEU A 26 3.82 -6.10 21.68
C LEU A 26 2.82 -5.71 20.55
N PHE A 27 3.22 -5.79 19.28
CA PHE A 27 2.31 -5.59 18.16
C PHE A 27 1.15 -6.59 18.19
N GLN A 28 1.39 -7.84 18.56
CA GLN A 28 0.32 -8.82 18.71
C GLN A 28 -0.65 -8.43 19.82
N GLN A 29 -0.17 -7.98 20.98
CA GLN A 29 -1.03 -7.49 22.07
C GLN A 29 -1.87 -6.28 21.62
N GLY A 30 -1.26 -5.29 20.96
CA GLY A 30 -1.97 -4.11 20.44
C GLY A 30 -3.02 -4.47 19.38
N ALA A 31 -2.66 -5.35 18.45
CA ALA A 31 -3.55 -5.81 17.40
C ALA A 31 -4.76 -6.60 17.94
N GLU A 32 -4.56 -7.46 18.95
CA GLU A 32 -5.62 -8.19 19.65
C GLU A 32 -6.53 -7.24 20.45
N ALA A 33 -5.96 -6.18 21.02
CA ALA A 33 -6.69 -5.11 21.70
C ALA A 33 -7.44 -4.16 20.75
N GLY A 34 -7.17 -4.26 19.44
CA GLY A 34 -7.92 -3.53 18.43
C GLY A 34 -7.20 -2.33 17.81
N LEU A 35 -5.95 -2.06 18.14
CA LEU A 35 -5.15 -0.99 17.53
C LEU A 35 -4.88 -1.30 16.04
N VAL A 36 -5.29 -0.38 15.17
CA VAL A 36 -5.22 -0.59 13.71
C VAL A 36 -3.78 -0.60 13.22
N ASP A 37 -2.96 0.33 13.71
CA ASP A 37 -1.56 0.43 13.35
C ASP A 37 -0.79 -0.82 13.80
N CYS A 38 -1.06 -1.34 15.00
CA CYS A 38 -0.51 -2.62 15.44
C CYS A 38 -0.96 -3.80 14.56
N MET A 39 -2.17 -3.77 14.00
CA MET A 39 -2.60 -4.82 13.04
C MET A 39 -1.83 -4.73 11.73
N LEU A 40 -1.58 -3.53 11.24
CA LEU A 40 -0.80 -3.28 10.03
C LEU A 40 0.64 -3.79 10.22
N ASP A 41 1.29 -3.36 11.31
CA ASP A 41 2.66 -3.74 11.63
C ASP A 41 2.82 -5.23 11.90
N LEU A 42 1.86 -5.83 12.62
CA LEU A 42 1.85 -7.28 12.83
C LEU A 42 1.71 -8.04 11.50
N GLY A 43 0.89 -7.52 10.58
CA GLY A 43 0.79 -8.03 9.21
C GLY A 43 2.16 -7.99 8.52
N TYR A 44 2.86 -6.87 8.59
CA TYR A 44 4.19 -6.69 8.02
C TYR A 44 5.23 -7.62 8.66
N PHE A 45 5.20 -7.79 9.97
CA PHE A 45 6.11 -8.71 10.68
C PHE A 45 5.95 -10.16 10.21
N PHE A 46 4.71 -10.62 10.00
CA PHE A 46 4.46 -11.93 9.41
C PHE A 46 4.80 -11.99 7.91
N ASP A 47 4.62 -10.90 7.19
CA ASP A 47 4.90 -10.83 5.75
C ASP A 47 6.39 -11.03 5.46
N VAL A 48 7.25 -10.30 6.17
CA VAL A 48 8.71 -10.29 6.00
C VAL A 48 9.40 -11.35 6.87
N GLY A 49 8.81 -11.74 7.99
CA GLY A 49 9.39 -12.69 8.93
C GLY A 49 10.26 -12.02 9.99
N ILE A 50 9.82 -10.87 10.54
CA ILE A 50 10.54 -10.16 11.59
C ILE A 50 10.20 -10.78 12.96
N GLY A 51 11.22 -11.26 13.67
CA GLY A 51 11.04 -11.92 14.97
C GLY A 51 10.35 -13.29 14.94
N THR A 52 9.93 -13.72 13.77
CA THR A 52 9.27 -14.99 13.48
C THR A 52 9.62 -15.46 12.06
N ARG A 53 9.20 -16.67 11.69
CA ARG A 53 9.24 -17.09 10.29
C ARG A 53 8.16 -16.37 9.49
N ALA A 54 8.47 -16.01 8.23
CA ALA A 54 7.49 -15.41 7.32
C ALA A 54 6.26 -16.31 7.14
N ASP A 55 5.08 -15.70 7.20
CA ASP A 55 3.78 -16.36 7.06
C ASP A 55 2.82 -15.42 6.32
N LYS A 56 2.81 -15.52 5.00
CA LYS A 56 1.96 -14.68 4.12
C LYS A 56 0.45 -14.87 4.39
N ALA A 57 0.04 -16.02 4.91
CA ALA A 57 -1.37 -16.26 5.24
C ALA A 57 -1.77 -15.47 6.50
N LYS A 58 -0.93 -15.46 7.53
CA LYS A 58 -1.14 -14.61 8.72
C LYS A 58 -1.08 -13.14 8.37
N ALA A 59 -0.10 -12.72 7.56
CA ALA A 59 0.00 -11.35 7.07
C ALA A 59 -1.30 -10.91 6.38
N MET A 60 -1.80 -11.69 5.43
CA MET A 60 -3.07 -11.44 4.75
C MET A 60 -4.24 -11.32 5.73
N CYS A 61 -4.27 -12.13 6.77
CA CYS A 61 -5.33 -12.09 7.79
C CYS A 61 -5.32 -10.74 8.54
N TRP A 62 -4.14 -10.31 9.01
CA TRP A 62 -3.98 -9.07 9.76
C TRP A 62 -4.22 -7.83 8.89
N TYR A 63 -3.68 -7.78 7.68
CA TYR A 63 -3.97 -6.70 6.73
C TYR A 63 -5.47 -6.58 6.42
N LYS A 64 -6.19 -7.69 6.25
CA LYS A 64 -7.66 -7.66 6.08
C LYS A 64 -8.39 -7.12 7.32
N ARG A 65 -7.88 -7.37 8.52
CA ARG A 65 -8.46 -6.82 9.76
C ARG A 65 -8.25 -5.29 9.84
N ALA A 66 -7.03 -4.80 9.53
CA ALA A 66 -6.73 -3.37 9.46
C ALA A 66 -7.56 -2.67 8.37
N TYR A 67 -7.62 -3.25 7.16
CA TYR A 67 -8.43 -2.72 6.06
C TYR A 67 -9.92 -2.56 6.43
N ARG A 68 -10.54 -3.53 7.12
CA ARG A 68 -11.94 -3.41 7.56
C ARG A 68 -12.18 -2.23 8.53
N ARG A 69 -11.13 -1.66 9.08
CA ARG A 69 -11.14 -0.46 9.93
C ARG A 69 -10.71 0.80 9.19
N GLY A 70 -10.63 0.75 7.89
CA GLY A 70 -10.38 1.91 7.04
C GLY A 70 -8.90 2.16 6.71
N ASP A 71 -7.99 1.25 7.07
CA ASP A 71 -6.57 1.43 6.79
C ASP A 71 -6.27 1.23 5.29
N ALA A 72 -5.78 2.30 4.66
CA ALA A 72 -5.46 2.31 3.23
C ALA A 72 -4.16 1.52 2.93
N ALA A 73 -3.16 1.62 3.81
CA ALA A 73 -1.88 0.92 3.64
C ALA A 73 -2.06 -0.60 3.73
N ALA A 74 -2.97 -1.07 4.58
CA ALA A 74 -3.33 -2.48 4.63
C ALA A 74 -3.92 -2.99 3.31
N ALA A 75 -4.75 -2.19 2.63
CA ALA A 75 -5.27 -2.53 1.30
C ALA A 75 -4.15 -2.59 0.25
N SER A 76 -3.20 -1.66 0.30
CA SER A 76 -2.00 -1.66 -0.55
C SER A 76 -1.15 -2.92 -0.32
N ASN A 77 -0.88 -3.28 0.93
CA ASN A 77 -0.13 -4.48 1.27
C ASN A 77 -0.82 -5.77 0.80
N ILE A 78 -2.16 -5.84 0.88
CA ILE A 78 -2.92 -6.96 0.30
C ILE A 78 -2.74 -7.01 -1.22
N ALA A 79 -2.70 -5.86 -1.90
CA ALA A 79 -2.46 -5.80 -3.34
C ALA A 79 -1.07 -6.35 -3.69
N VAL A 80 -0.04 -5.98 -2.92
CA VAL A 80 1.33 -6.50 -3.08
C VAL A 80 1.35 -8.02 -2.92
N LEU A 81 0.72 -8.57 -1.87
CA LEU A 81 0.64 -10.03 -1.67
C LEU A 81 -0.02 -10.76 -2.86
N TYR A 82 -1.07 -10.18 -3.46
CA TYR A 82 -1.67 -10.74 -4.66
C TYR A 82 -0.77 -10.59 -5.90
N GLN A 83 0.00 -9.53 -5.99
CA GLN A 83 0.97 -9.30 -7.06
C GLN A 83 2.11 -10.33 -7.00
N GLU A 84 2.65 -10.61 -5.82
CA GLU A 84 3.64 -11.67 -5.58
C GLU A 84 3.12 -13.06 -5.99
N GLN A 85 1.84 -13.32 -5.79
CA GLN A 85 1.17 -14.55 -6.22
C GLN A 85 0.85 -14.60 -7.73
N GLY A 86 1.21 -13.57 -8.50
CA GLY A 86 0.85 -13.45 -9.92
C GLY A 86 -0.63 -13.16 -10.19
N ARG A 87 -1.44 -12.92 -9.16
CA ARG A 87 -2.89 -12.67 -9.24
C ARG A 87 -3.18 -11.22 -9.61
N LYS A 88 -2.74 -10.80 -10.78
CA LYS A 88 -2.70 -9.40 -11.25
C LYS A 88 -4.06 -8.68 -11.18
N ARG A 89 -5.17 -9.37 -11.48
CA ARG A 89 -6.52 -8.77 -11.42
C ARG A 89 -6.93 -8.45 -9.98
N LEU A 90 -6.60 -9.33 -9.04
CA LEU A 90 -6.87 -9.08 -7.62
C LEU A 90 -5.98 -7.98 -7.06
N ALA A 91 -4.71 -7.95 -7.43
CA ALA A 91 -3.81 -6.86 -7.07
C ALA A 91 -4.37 -5.51 -7.53
N PHE A 92 -4.77 -5.40 -8.82
CA PHE A 92 -5.39 -4.19 -9.35
C PHE A 92 -6.64 -3.77 -8.56
N ALA A 93 -7.52 -4.73 -8.22
CA ALA A 93 -8.72 -4.46 -7.45
C ALA A 93 -8.42 -3.97 -6.02
N TRP A 94 -7.36 -4.49 -5.40
CA TRP A 94 -6.97 -4.07 -4.06
C TRP A 94 -6.27 -2.72 -4.04
N TYR A 95 -5.40 -2.42 -5.02
CA TYR A 95 -4.88 -1.06 -5.21
C TYR A 95 -6.01 -0.05 -5.44
N THR A 96 -7.08 -0.43 -6.17
CA THR A 96 -8.25 0.44 -6.36
C THR A 96 -8.95 0.74 -5.03
N ARG A 97 -9.03 -0.22 -4.11
CA ARG A 97 -9.58 0.01 -2.77
C ARG A 97 -8.69 0.94 -1.93
N SER A 98 -7.38 0.72 -1.96
CA SER A 98 -6.41 1.58 -1.27
C SER A 98 -6.45 3.01 -1.78
N ALA A 99 -6.42 3.21 -3.10
CA ALA A 99 -6.58 4.53 -3.73
C ALA A 99 -7.91 5.20 -3.38
N GLY A 100 -8.99 4.42 -3.29
CA GLY A 100 -10.31 4.91 -2.83
C GLY A 100 -10.34 5.38 -1.39
N LEU A 101 -9.39 4.96 -0.56
CA LEU A 101 -9.16 5.44 0.80
C LEU A 101 -8.15 6.60 0.86
N GLY A 102 -7.72 7.13 -0.30
CA GLY A 102 -6.85 8.30 -0.39
C GLY A 102 -5.35 8.01 -0.53
N ASP A 103 -4.95 6.75 -0.66
CA ASP A 103 -3.54 6.38 -0.86
C ASP A 103 -3.06 6.78 -2.27
N GLY A 104 -2.18 7.79 -2.31
CA GLY A 104 -1.60 8.32 -3.53
C GLY A 104 -0.59 7.37 -4.19
N ASP A 105 0.15 6.59 -3.41
CA ASP A 105 1.10 5.61 -3.92
C ASP A 105 0.36 4.49 -4.68
N SER A 106 -0.76 4.01 -4.16
CA SER A 106 -1.64 3.07 -4.87
C SER A 106 -2.26 3.67 -6.13
N SER A 107 -2.59 4.95 -6.13
CA SER A 107 -3.07 5.66 -7.32
C SER A 107 -1.99 5.71 -8.40
N LEU A 108 -0.74 5.98 -8.03
CA LEU A 108 0.39 5.92 -8.95
C LEU A 108 0.60 4.51 -9.52
N GLU A 109 0.54 3.49 -8.67
CA GLU A 109 0.70 2.10 -9.12
C GLU A 109 -0.42 1.69 -10.09
N LEU A 110 -1.67 2.08 -9.83
CA LEU A 110 -2.79 1.88 -10.76
C LEU A 110 -2.58 2.56 -12.12
N ALA A 111 -1.96 3.75 -12.12
CA ALA A 111 -1.60 4.43 -13.38
C ALA A 111 -0.58 3.60 -14.17
N ARG A 112 0.47 3.10 -13.53
CA ARG A 112 1.49 2.25 -14.14
C ARG A 112 0.89 0.95 -14.68
N LEU A 113 0.08 0.27 -13.87
CA LEU A 113 -0.63 -0.96 -14.26
C LEU A 113 -1.58 -0.73 -15.44
N SER A 114 -2.27 0.44 -15.47
CA SER A 114 -3.15 0.83 -16.57
C SER A 114 -2.40 1.10 -17.88
N LEU A 115 -1.19 1.67 -17.81
CA LEU A 115 -0.33 1.88 -18.98
C LEU A 115 0.24 0.56 -19.50
N ALA A 116 0.59 -0.34 -18.60
CA ALA A 116 1.14 -1.65 -18.94
C ALA A 116 0.07 -2.67 -19.38
N GLY A 117 -1.21 -2.43 -19.08
CA GLY A 117 -2.27 -3.41 -19.32
C GLY A 117 -2.22 -4.61 -18.35
N ILE A 118 -1.72 -4.40 -17.15
CA ILE A 118 -1.57 -5.42 -16.11
C ILE A 118 -2.79 -5.39 -15.19
N GLY A 119 -3.43 -6.53 -15.00
CA GLY A 119 -4.63 -6.68 -14.15
C GLY A 119 -5.91 -6.11 -14.75
N ALA A 120 -5.80 -5.19 -15.71
CA ALA A 120 -6.90 -4.62 -16.49
C ALA A 120 -6.43 -4.27 -17.92
N ARG A 121 -7.36 -4.09 -18.87
CA ARG A 121 -7.01 -3.68 -20.23
C ARG A 121 -6.22 -2.37 -20.22
N ARG A 122 -5.20 -2.25 -21.07
CA ARG A 122 -4.41 -1.02 -21.24
C ARG A 122 -5.30 0.19 -21.55
N SER A 123 -5.07 1.30 -20.83
CA SER A 123 -5.88 2.52 -21.00
C SER A 123 -5.11 3.76 -20.53
N VAL A 124 -4.69 4.59 -21.48
CA VAL A 124 -4.04 5.88 -21.22
C VAL A 124 -4.99 6.86 -20.51
N PRO A 125 -6.28 7.01 -20.91
CA PRO A 125 -7.20 7.88 -20.18
C PRO A 125 -7.36 7.50 -18.70
N ARG A 126 -7.45 6.19 -18.39
CA ARG A 126 -7.53 5.71 -17.01
C ARG A 126 -6.24 6.00 -16.25
N ALA A 127 -5.08 5.78 -16.86
CA ALA A 127 -3.80 6.10 -16.24
C ALA A 127 -3.69 7.59 -15.90
N ARG A 128 -4.11 8.48 -16.80
CA ARG A 128 -4.16 9.93 -16.53
C ARG A 128 -5.05 10.28 -15.36
N ARG A 129 -6.21 9.63 -15.21
CA ARG A 129 -7.08 9.84 -14.06
C ARG A 129 -6.37 9.46 -12.77
N TYR A 130 -5.80 8.25 -12.70
CA TYR A 130 -5.06 7.81 -11.52
C TYR A 130 -3.83 8.67 -11.21
N LEU A 131 -3.13 9.21 -12.22
CA LEU A 131 -2.05 10.17 -11.97
C LEU A 131 -2.57 11.48 -11.36
N LYS A 132 -3.74 11.97 -11.78
CA LYS A 132 -4.37 13.14 -11.15
C LYS A 132 -4.76 12.85 -9.70
N ASP A 133 -5.32 11.67 -9.43
CA ASP A 133 -5.68 11.24 -8.08
C ASP A 133 -4.42 11.16 -7.20
N ALA A 134 -3.32 10.60 -7.70
CA ALA A 134 -2.03 10.55 -7.01
C ALA A 134 -1.47 11.94 -6.70
N LEU A 135 -1.48 12.84 -7.69
CA LEU A 135 -0.99 14.23 -7.54
C LEU A 135 -1.84 15.07 -6.59
N GLY A 136 -3.10 14.75 -6.41
CA GLY A 136 -4.04 15.40 -5.49
C GLY A 136 -4.09 14.78 -4.10
N SER A 137 -3.43 13.64 -3.88
CA SER A 137 -3.44 12.95 -2.58
C SER A 137 -2.56 13.67 -1.57
N ALA A 138 -3.05 13.77 -0.31
CA ALA A 138 -2.24 14.17 0.84
C ALA A 138 -1.35 13.02 1.36
N CYS A 139 -1.70 11.78 1.03
CA CYS A 139 -1.02 10.56 1.44
C CYS A 139 -0.28 9.94 0.24
N ILE A 140 0.82 10.57 -0.16
CA ILE A 140 1.72 10.10 -1.21
C ILE A 140 3.17 10.33 -0.77
N THR A 141 4.04 9.37 -1.02
CA THR A 141 5.48 9.55 -0.76
C THR A 141 6.09 10.55 -1.73
N GLN A 142 7.15 11.24 -1.29
CA GLN A 142 7.81 12.25 -2.12
C GLN A 142 8.33 11.67 -3.45
N ASP A 143 8.92 10.49 -3.40
CA ASP A 143 9.44 9.81 -4.59
C ASP A 143 8.31 9.45 -5.58
N SER A 144 7.18 8.96 -5.08
CA SER A 144 5.99 8.67 -5.88
C SER A 144 5.39 9.94 -6.48
N LEU A 145 5.38 11.04 -5.74
CA LEU A 145 4.91 12.33 -6.24
C LEU A 145 5.74 12.81 -7.43
N GLU A 146 7.07 12.74 -7.33
CA GLU A 146 7.96 13.13 -8.44
C GLU A 146 7.80 12.19 -9.65
N LEU A 147 7.64 10.90 -9.42
CA LEU A 147 7.38 9.93 -10.48
C LEU A 147 6.02 10.19 -11.16
N ALA A 148 4.98 10.49 -10.40
CA ALA A 148 3.66 10.83 -10.95
C ALA A 148 3.71 12.08 -11.84
N LYS A 149 4.42 13.13 -11.40
CA LYS A 149 4.67 14.34 -12.20
C LYS A 149 5.43 14.02 -13.51
N ALA A 150 6.47 13.19 -13.44
CA ALA A 150 7.26 12.81 -14.60
C ALA A 150 6.42 12.02 -15.62
N LEU A 151 5.64 11.04 -15.17
CA LEU A 151 4.74 10.26 -16.02
C LEU A 151 3.67 11.14 -16.67
N MET A 152 3.07 12.06 -15.94
CA MET A 152 2.07 12.98 -16.49
C MET A 152 2.68 13.86 -17.60
N ARG A 153 3.86 14.46 -17.37
CA ARG A 153 4.57 15.23 -18.40
C ARG A 153 4.86 14.41 -19.66
N HIS A 154 5.29 13.15 -19.48
CA HIS A 154 5.57 12.26 -20.61
C HIS A 154 4.30 11.98 -21.44
N LEU A 155 3.18 11.69 -20.79
CA LEU A 155 1.91 11.45 -21.48
C LEU A 155 1.40 12.71 -22.21
N ASP A 156 1.62 13.91 -21.65
CA ASP A 156 1.25 15.18 -22.28
C ASP A 156 2.12 15.48 -23.51
N ALA A 157 3.42 15.24 -23.43
CA ALA A 157 4.33 15.40 -24.55
C ALA A 157 3.99 14.44 -25.70
N SER A 158 3.64 13.19 -25.39
CA SER A 158 3.25 12.17 -26.37
C SER A 158 1.94 12.55 -27.08
N ALA A 159 0.96 13.06 -26.33
CA ALA A 159 -0.31 13.53 -26.91
C ALA A 159 -0.12 14.72 -27.87
N ARG A 160 0.73 15.70 -27.51
CA ARG A 160 1.04 16.86 -28.39
C ARG A 160 1.77 16.44 -29.68
N ARG A 161 2.63 15.42 -29.63
CA ARG A 161 3.30 14.88 -30.84
C ARG A 161 2.28 14.24 -31.78
N ALA A 162 1.37 13.41 -31.23
CA ALA A 162 0.35 12.74 -32.02
C ALA A 162 -0.60 13.73 -32.71
N SER A 163 -0.95 14.87 -32.07
CA SER A 163 -1.80 15.92 -32.65
C SER A 163 -1.13 16.79 -33.71
N ARG A 164 0.21 16.75 -33.84
CA ARG A 164 0.97 17.50 -34.86
C ARG A 164 1.28 16.68 -36.10
N SER A 165 1.09 15.37 -36.05
CA SER A 165 1.41 14.41 -37.13
C SER A 165 0.17 13.86 -37.84
N GLY A 166 -1.03 14.31 -37.48
CA GLY A 166 -2.31 14.00 -38.12
C GLY A 166 -2.96 15.25 -38.69
#